data_faf698be85f7c32a30119a74951796df
#
_entry.id   faf698be85f7c32a30119a74951796df
#
_cell.length_a   1.000
_cell.length_b   1.000
_cell.length_c   1.000
_cell.angle_alpha   90.00
_cell.angle_beta   90.00
_cell.angle_gamma   90.00
#
_symmetry.space_group_name_H-M   'P 1'
#
loop_
_entity.id
_entity.type
_entity.pdbx_description
1 polymer ?
#
loop_
_entity_poly.entity_id
_entity_poly.type
_entity_poly.pdbx_seq_one_letter_code
_entity_poly.pdbx_strand_id
1 'polypeptide(L)'
;MADCLFCSIVAGDVPADIVHRDDRTVAFRDIVPQAPVHVLVVPRRHLVDAGSVGPHDADDVAALLIAAKAVANAEGIGGPDRGYRLVFNVGPDASNSVPHLHLHVLGGRVLEGPPA
;
A
#
# COMPACT_ATOMS: atom_id res chain seq x y z
N MET A 1 -15.29 -8.79 -7.68
CA MET A 1 -14.37 -9.54 -8.53
C MET A 1 -13.81 -10.71 -7.73
N ALA A 2 -14.29 -11.90 -8.04
CA ALA A 2 -13.89 -13.09 -7.31
C ALA A 2 -12.39 -13.39 -7.44
N ASP A 3 -11.76 -12.92 -8.52
CA ASP A 3 -10.36 -13.24 -8.83
C ASP A 3 -9.36 -12.22 -8.29
N CYS A 4 -9.82 -11.17 -7.62
CA CYS A 4 -8.91 -10.16 -7.06
C CYS A 4 -8.53 -10.54 -5.64
N LEU A 5 -7.27 -10.91 -5.45
CA LEU A 5 -6.74 -11.25 -4.12
C LEU A 5 -6.95 -10.12 -3.10
N PHE A 6 -6.65 -8.88 -3.48
CA PHE A 6 -6.77 -7.76 -2.55
C PHE A 6 -8.23 -7.40 -2.24
N CYS A 7 -9.13 -7.56 -3.22
CA CYS A 7 -10.57 -7.46 -2.94
C CYS A 7 -11.01 -8.50 -1.92
N SER A 8 -10.49 -9.72 -2.02
CA SER A 8 -10.79 -10.79 -1.07
C SER A 8 -10.26 -10.51 0.33
N ILE A 9 -9.07 -9.91 0.43
CA ILE A 9 -8.50 -9.48 1.71
C ILE A 9 -9.35 -8.37 2.32
N VAL A 10 -9.73 -7.37 1.52
CA VAL A 10 -10.59 -6.26 1.97
C VAL A 10 -11.93 -6.77 2.48
N ALA A 11 -12.50 -7.75 1.81
CA ALA A 11 -13.78 -8.36 2.20
C ALA A 11 -13.67 -9.29 3.43
N GLY A 12 -12.44 -9.65 3.82
CA GLY A 12 -12.23 -10.59 4.93
C GLY A 12 -12.31 -12.05 4.54
N ASP A 13 -12.40 -12.36 3.25
CA ASP A 13 -12.52 -13.74 2.75
C ASP A 13 -11.17 -14.46 2.71
N VAL A 14 -10.07 -13.71 2.63
CA VAL A 14 -8.72 -14.23 2.67
C VAL A 14 -8.00 -13.60 3.85
N PRO A 15 -7.36 -14.39 4.72
CA PRO A 15 -6.66 -13.85 5.88
C PRO A 15 -5.42 -13.06 5.46
N ALA A 16 -5.14 -12.00 6.22
CA ALA A 16 -3.94 -11.18 6.08
C ALA A 16 -3.63 -10.54 7.44
N ASP A 17 -2.39 -10.11 7.62
CA ASP A 17 -1.98 -9.40 8.83
C ASP A 17 -2.35 -7.92 8.68
N ILE A 18 -3.57 -7.58 9.06
CA ILE A 18 -4.13 -6.23 8.93
C ILE A 18 -3.52 -5.34 10.01
N VAL A 19 -2.95 -4.20 9.59
CA VAL A 19 -2.34 -3.23 10.51
C VAL A 19 -3.11 -1.91 10.58
N HIS A 20 -4.03 -1.66 9.63
CA HIS A 20 -4.82 -0.43 9.61
C HIS A 20 -6.09 -0.63 8.80
N ARG A 21 -7.18 -0.03 9.26
CA ARG A 21 -8.45 0.04 8.54
C ARG A 21 -9.09 1.40 8.74
N ASP A 22 -9.67 1.93 7.70
CA ASP A 22 -10.55 3.10 7.77
C ASP A 22 -11.67 2.96 6.73
N ASP A 23 -12.46 4.02 6.55
CA ASP A 23 -13.61 3.98 5.66
C ASP A 23 -13.25 3.72 4.20
N ARG A 24 -12.05 4.08 3.78
CA ARG A 24 -11.63 4.02 2.38
C ARG A 24 -10.50 3.04 2.12
N THR A 25 -9.76 2.64 3.15
CA THR A 25 -8.54 1.85 2.97
C THR A 25 -8.44 0.68 3.94
N VAL A 26 -7.60 -0.27 3.53
CA VAL A 26 -7.13 -1.36 4.37
C VAL A 26 -5.63 -1.47 4.16
N ALA A 27 -4.87 -1.69 5.21
CA ALA A 27 -3.43 -1.89 5.13
C ALA A 27 -3.04 -3.21 5.79
N PHE A 28 -2.15 -3.95 5.15
CA PHE A 28 -1.70 -5.27 5.63
C PHE A 28 -0.23 -5.48 5.27
N ARG A 29 0.44 -6.34 6.05
CA ARG A 29 1.85 -6.64 5.82
C ARG A 29 2.03 -7.46 4.56
N ASP A 30 3.08 -7.13 3.81
CA ASP A 30 3.50 -7.95 2.66
C ASP A 30 4.03 -9.29 3.18
N ILE A 31 3.60 -10.39 2.56
CA ILE A 31 4.03 -11.73 2.96
C ILE A 31 5.46 -12.06 2.51
N VAL A 32 6.01 -11.25 1.60
CA VAL A 32 7.40 -11.36 1.13
C VAL A 32 8.06 -9.98 1.31
N PRO A 33 8.35 -9.60 2.58
CA PRO A 33 8.80 -8.24 2.85
C PRO A 33 10.18 -7.96 2.26
N GLN A 34 10.32 -6.75 1.71
CA GLN A 34 11.57 -6.25 1.14
C GLN A 34 12.31 -5.33 2.11
N ALA A 35 11.75 -5.07 3.28
CA ALA A 35 12.32 -4.24 4.33
C ALA A 35 11.73 -4.70 5.68
N PRO A 36 12.33 -4.31 6.84
CA PRO A 36 11.79 -4.67 8.15
C PRO A 36 10.34 -4.24 8.34
N VAL A 37 9.96 -3.10 7.77
CA VAL A 37 8.56 -2.68 7.65
C VAL A 37 8.22 -2.65 6.16
N HIS A 38 7.27 -3.46 5.77
CA HIS A 38 6.77 -3.50 4.40
C HIS A 38 5.27 -3.75 4.45
N VAL A 39 4.50 -2.69 4.28
CA VAL A 39 3.04 -2.70 4.38
C VAL A 39 2.45 -2.26 3.03
N LEU A 40 1.37 -2.90 2.63
CA LEU A 40 0.60 -2.52 1.45
C LEU A 40 -0.66 -1.80 1.91
N VAL A 41 -0.90 -0.62 1.37
CA VAL A 41 -2.12 0.15 1.60
C VAL A 41 -2.98 0.09 0.35
N VAL A 42 -4.20 -0.41 0.47
CA VAL A 42 -5.10 -0.57 -0.67
C VAL A 42 -6.42 0.17 -0.45
N PRO A 43 -7.02 0.70 -1.51
CA PRO A 43 -8.36 1.24 -1.41
C PRO A 43 -9.36 0.09 -1.29
N ARG A 44 -10.46 0.32 -0.59
CA ARG A 44 -11.55 -0.66 -0.54
C ARG A 44 -12.22 -0.79 -1.90
N ARG A 45 -12.33 0.31 -2.63
CA ARG A 45 -12.85 0.32 -3.98
C ARG A 45 -11.79 -0.25 -4.92
N HIS A 46 -12.16 -1.14 -5.81
CA HIS A 46 -11.23 -1.73 -6.76
C HIS A 46 -10.81 -0.71 -7.82
N LEU A 47 -9.55 -0.29 -7.76
CA LEU A 47 -8.87 0.48 -8.81
C LEU A 47 -7.70 -0.38 -9.28
N VAL A 48 -7.41 -0.37 -10.57
CA VAL A 48 -6.42 -1.29 -11.14
C VAL A 48 -5.00 -0.94 -10.72
N ASP A 49 -4.60 0.31 -10.92
CA ASP A 49 -3.26 0.80 -10.56
C ASP A 49 -3.25 2.33 -10.57
N ALA A 50 -2.11 2.93 -10.23
CA ALA A 50 -1.96 4.38 -10.19
C ALA A 50 -2.08 5.02 -11.58
N GLY A 51 -1.79 4.27 -12.63
CA GLY A 51 -1.90 4.75 -14.01
C GLY A 51 -3.34 4.88 -14.50
N SER A 52 -4.29 4.24 -13.81
CA SER A 52 -5.71 4.27 -14.19
C SER A 52 -6.53 5.28 -13.40
N VAL A 53 -5.97 5.95 -12.39
CA VAL A 53 -6.74 6.89 -11.57
C VAL A 53 -7.02 8.17 -12.34
N GLY A 54 -8.20 8.74 -12.11
CA GLY A 54 -8.62 10.01 -12.68
C GLY A 54 -9.08 10.97 -11.59
N PRO A 55 -9.54 12.18 -11.98
CA PRO A 55 -9.94 13.19 -11.00
C PRO A 55 -11.02 12.75 -10.01
N HIS A 56 -11.93 11.88 -10.42
CA HIS A 56 -12.98 11.35 -9.56
C HIS A 56 -12.49 10.32 -8.54
N ASP A 57 -11.24 9.89 -8.66
CA ASP A 57 -10.59 8.96 -7.70
C ASP A 57 -9.73 9.70 -6.67
N ALA A 58 -9.70 11.03 -6.71
CA ALA A 58 -8.79 11.84 -5.88
C ALA A 58 -8.93 11.55 -4.39
N ASP A 59 -10.16 11.39 -3.90
CA ASP A 59 -10.39 11.13 -2.47
C ASP A 59 -9.82 9.78 -2.03
N ASP A 60 -9.92 8.77 -2.88
CA ASP A 60 -9.35 7.46 -2.59
C ASP A 60 -7.82 7.49 -2.59
N VAL A 61 -7.22 8.22 -3.53
CA VAL A 61 -5.77 8.36 -3.60
C VAL A 61 -5.24 9.12 -2.38
N ALA A 62 -5.90 10.22 -2.01
CA ALA A 62 -5.54 10.97 -0.81
C ALA A 62 -5.65 10.08 0.44
N ALA A 63 -6.67 9.24 0.52
CA ALA A 63 -6.87 8.32 1.63
C ALA A 63 -5.72 7.31 1.75
N LEU A 64 -5.15 6.86 0.63
CA LEU A 64 -3.97 5.98 0.65
C LEU A 64 -2.77 6.65 1.32
N LEU A 65 -2.50 7.90 0.97
CA LEU A 65 -1.38 8.65 1.55
C LEU A 65 -1.58 8.94 3.04
N ILE A 66 -2.80 9.28 3.42
CA ILE A 66 -3.14 9.52 4.83
C ILE A 66 -3.01 8.24 5.64
N ALA A 67 -3.49 7.12 5.12
CA ALA A 67 -3.35 5.82 5.76
C ALA A 67 -1.87 5.39 5.86
N ALA A 68 -1.08 5.63 4.81
CA ALA A 68 0.35 5.33 4.82
C ALA A 68 1.08 6.09 5.93
N LYS A 69 0.74 7.35 6.15
CA LYS A 69 1.29 8.15 7.25
C LYS A 69 0.91 7.55 8.60
N ALA A 70 -0.34 7.16 8.78
CA ALA A 70 -0.80 6.53 10.02
C ALA A 70 -0.07 5.21 10.29
N VAL A 71 0.11 4.39 9.26
CA VAL A 71 0.86 3.14 9.34
C VAL A 71 2.31 3.41 9.73
N ALA A 72 2.97 4.36 9.07
CA ALA A 72 4.36 4.69 9.35
C ALA A 72 4.54 5.13 10.80
N ASN A 73 3.64 5.94 11.32
CA ASN A 73 3.68 6.38 12.72
C ASN A 73 3.48 5.20 13.67
N ALA A 74 2.53 4.33 13.39
CA ALA A 74 2.25 3.15 14.23
C ALA A 74 3.42 2.16 14.22
N GLU A 75 4.12 2.03 13.09
CA GLU A 75 5.26 1.13 12.95
C GLU A 75 6.58 1.75 13.47
N GLY A 76 6.56 2.98 13.93
CA GLY A 76 7.72 3.64 14.49
C GLY A 76 8.73 4.16 13.48
N ILE A 77 8.34 4.33 12.23
CA ILE A 77 9.22 4.81 11.16
C ILE A 77 8.89 6.22 10.68
N GLY A 78 7.91 6.86 11.28
CA GLY A 78 7.41 8.16 10.86
C GLY A 78 8.03 9.35 11.59
N GLY A 79 8.95 9.13 12.52
CA GLY A 79 9.54 10.20 13.30
C GLY A 79 10.61 11.00 12.54
N PRO A 80 11.10 12.12 13.12
CA PRO A 80 12.00 13.03 12.40
C PRO A 80 13.35 12.41 12.05
N ASP A 81 13.82 11.43 12.82
CA ASP A 81 15.10 10.75 12.58
C ASP A 81 14.92 9.44 11.82
N ARG A 82 13.72 9.18 11.37
CA ARG A 82 13.37 7.99 10.61
C ARG A 82 12.88 8.43 9.24
N GLY A 83 12.26 7.53 8.55
CA GLY A 83 11.66 7.84 7.27
C GLY A 83 11.23 6.56 6.58
N TYR A 84 10.53 6.71 5.47
CA TYR A 84 10.00 5.57 4.74
C TYR A 84 9.86 5.93 3.27
N ARG A 85 9.81 4.90 2.46
CA ARG A 85 9.62 5.03 1.01
C ARG A 85 8.22 4.61 0.64
N LEU A 86 7.58 5.40 -0.21
CA LEU A 86 6.28 5.09 -0.79
C LEU A 86 6.48 4.75 -2.26
N VAL A 87 5.93 3.63 -2.70
CA VAL A 87 6.10 3.15 -4.07
C VAL A 87 4.77 2.68 -4.64
N PHE A 88 4.42 3.22 -5.81
CA PHE A 88 3.40 2.65 -6.67
C PHE A 88 4.10 2.01 -7.87
N ASN A 89 3.73 0.79 -8.21
CA ASN A 89 4.19 0.13 -9.42
C ASN A 89 3.04 0.11 -10.44
N VAL A 90 3.34 0.47 -11.67
CA VAL A 90 2.35 0.51 -12.75
C VAL A 90 2.87 -0.31 -13.92
N GLY A 91 2.13 -1.33 -14.28
CA GLY A 91 2.37 -2.11 -15.47
C GLY A 91 3.50 -3.14 -15.37
N PRO A 92 3.72 -3.89 -16.45
CA PRO A 92 4.64 -5.03 -16.42
C PRO A 92 6.10 -4.63 -16.28
N ASP A 93 6.53 -3.50 -16.82
CA ASP A 93 7.91 -3.05 -16.70
C ASP A 93 8.30 -2.69 -15.25
N ALA A 94 7.31 -2.34 -14.43
CA ALA A 94 7.51 -2.12 -12.99
C ALA A 94 7.29 -3.39 -12.17
N SER A 95 7.12 -4.53 -12.82
CA SER A 95 6.84 -5.83 -12.19
C SER A 95 5.54 -5.84 -11.38
N ASN A 96 4.57 -5.03 -11.77
CA ASN A 96 3.27 -5.05 -11.12
C ASN A 96 2.48 -6.27 -11.58
N SER A 97 2.18 -7.19 -10.66
CA SER A 97 1.48 -8.45 -10.96
C SER A 97 0.08 -8.51 -10.37
N VAL A 98 -0.29 -7.60 -9.50
CA VAL A 98 -1.62 -7.59 -8.85
C VAL A 98 -2.42 -6.40 -9.37
N PRO A 99 -3.53 -6.65 -10.11
CA PRO A 99 -4.34 -5.57 -10.70
C PRO A 99 -5.34 -4.98 -9.70
N HIS A 100 -4.84 -4.52 -8.58
CA HIS A 100 -5.57 -3.76 -7.58
C HIS A 100 -4.59 -2.76 -7.00
N LEU A 101 -4.91 -1.48 -7.10
CA LEU A 101 -4.05 -0.40 -6.66
C LEU A 101 -3.52 -0.67 -5.25
N HIS A 102 -2.21 -0.59 -5.09
CA HIS A 102 -1.58 -0.75 -3.78
C HIS A 102 -0.35 0.13 -3.67
N LEU A 103 -0.23 0.75 -2.51
CA LEU A 103 0.89 1.62 -2.15
C LEU A 103 1.79 0.85 -1.20
N HIS A 104 3.05 0.66 -1.60
CA HIS A 104 4.05 0.07 -0.72
C HIS A 104 4.57 1.11 0.27
N VAL A 105 4.60 0.76 1.54
CA VAL A 105 5.25 1.53 2.61
C VAL A 105 6.43 0.71 3.11
N LEU A 106 7.63 1.22 2.89
CA LEU A 106 8.88 0.49 3.17
C LEU A 106 9.75 1.31 4.11
N GLY A 107 10.25 0.69 5.16
CA GLY A 107 11.13 1.36 6.12
C GLY A 107 11.71 0.40 7.14
N GLY A 108 12.21 0.96 8.24
CA GLY A 108 12.81 0.18 9.33
C GLY A 108 14.32 0.05 9.24
N ARG A 109 14.92 0.49 8.14
CA ARG A 109 16.35 0.61 7.93
C ARG A 109 16.61 1.64 6.84
N VAL A 110 17.83 2.06 6.69
CA VAL A 110 18.22 2.87 5.52
C VAL A 110 18.04 2.01 4.28
N LEU A 111 17.16 2.45 3.38
CA LEU A 111 16.91 1.76 2.12
C LEU A 111 17.98 2.16 1.11
N GLU A 112 18.51 1.16 0.41
CA GLU A 112 19.53 1.41 -0.56
C GLU A 112 18.96 2.14 -1.79
N GLY A 113 19.87 2.85 -2.42
CA GLY A 113 19.74 3.72 -3.56
C GLY A 113 18.58 3.50 -4.49
N PRO A 114 18.82 3.65 -5.80
CA PRO A 114 17.72 3.64 -6.75
C PRO A 114 16.79 2.43 -6.59
N PRO A 115 15.53 2.62 -7.01
CA PRO A 115 15.02 3.81 -7.68
C PRO A 115 14.90 4.97 -6.70
N ALA A 116 15.46 6.09 -7.12
CA ALA A 116 15.59 7.30 -6.32
C ALA A 116 14.26 7.79 -5.79
#